data_5a9a60982c9b57787d17a05587efb2ba
#
_entry.id   5a9a60982c9b57787d17a05587efb2ba
#
_cell.length_a   1.000
_cell.length_b   1.000
_cell.length_c   1.000
_cell.angle_alpha   90.00
_cell.angle_beta   90.00
_cell.angle_gamma   90.00
#
_symmetry.space_group_name_H-M   'P 1'
#
loop_
_entity.id
_entity.type
_entity.pdbx_description
1 polymer ?
#
loop_
_entity_poly.entity_id
_entity_poly.type
_entity_poly.pdbx_seq_one_letter_code
_entity_poly.pdbx_strand_id
1 'polypeptide(L)' 'MSTVEQLKSHFEEFLSEDAKFTAGNGAAGTRARKALQEVAKLVKARRNEITEEKNARKEAKAAGK' A
#
# COMPACT_ATOMS: atom_id res chain seq x y z
N MET A 1 2.33 -4.33 -12.31
CA MET A 1 2.40 -4.78 -10.89
C MET A 1 1.03 -4.64 -10.25
N SER A 2 0.65 -5.61 -9.44
CA SER A 2 -0.59 -5.52 -8.69
C SER A 2 -0.47 -4.47 -7.56
N THR A 3 -1.61 -4.04 -7.04
CA THR A 3 -1.62 -3.10 -5.91
C THR A 3 -0.87 -3.68 -4.72
N VAL A 4 -1.04 -4.98 -4.45
CA VAL A 4 -0.34 -5.65 -3.34
C VAL A 4 1.16 -5.65 -3.54
N GLU A 5 1.63 -5.93 -4.75
CA GLU A 5 3.06 -5.90 -5.06
C GLU A 5 3.65 -4.50 -4.92
N GLN A 6 2.91 -3.49 -5.37
CA GLN A 6 3.32 -2.09 -5.23
C GLN A 6 3.38 -1.68 -3.77
N LEU A 7 2.39 -2.08 -2.96
CA LEU A 7 2.39 -1.83 -1.52
C LEU A 7 3.64 -2.42 -0.86
N LYS A 8 3.93 -3.68 -1.18
CA LYS A 8 5.09 -4.36 -0.63
C LYS A 8 6.38 -3.64 -1.00
N SER A 9 6.52 -3.27 -2.27
CA SER A 9 7.71 -2.59 -2.79
C SER A 9 7.94 -1.25 -2.09
N HIS A 10 6.91 -0.43 -1.99
CA HIS A 10 7.03 0.88 -1.35
C HIS A 10 7.23 0.76 0.16
N PHE A 11 6.65 -0.25 0.78
CA PHE A 11 6.85 -0.47 2.21
C PHE A 11 8.29 -0.90 2.50
N GLU A 12 8.87 -1.75 1.66
CA GLU A 12 10.28 -2.15 1.78
C GLU A 12 11.21 -0.95 1.59
N GLU A 13 10.88 -0.08 0.63
CA GLU A 13 11.61 1.16 0.41
C GLU A 13 11.55 2.04 1.65
N PHE A 14 10.37 2.18 2.24
CA PHE A 14 10.21 2.94 3.48
C PHE A 14 11.08 2.37 4.60
N LEU A 15 11.05 1.07 4.81
CA LEU A 15 11.84 0.44 5.88
C LEU A 15 13.34 0.71 5.71
N SER A 16 13.83 0.63 4.47
CA SER A 16 15.23 0.90 4.15
C SER A 16 15.60 2.35 4.45
N GLU A 17 14.79 3.30 3.99
CA GLU A 17 15.06 4.72 4.17
C GLU A 17 14.89 5.15 5.63
N ASP A 18 13.91 4.58 6.32
CA ASP A 18 13.67 4.88 7.73
C ASP A 18 14.86 4.45 8.60
N ALA A 19 15.45 3.30 8.31
CA ALA A 19 16.65 2.84 9.02
C ALA A 19 17.82 3.81 8.83
N LYS A 20 18.00 4.33 7.62
CA LYS A 20 19.04 5.31 7.33
C LYS A 20 18.77 6.63 8.05
N PHE A 21 17.51 7.05 8.09
CA PHE A 21 17.12 8.26 8.79
C PHE A 21 17.40 8.14 10.28
N THR A 22 17.03 7.03 10.89
CA THR A 22 17.26 6.77 12.32
C THR A 22 18.76 6.76 12.63
N ALA A 23 19.59 6.33 11.67
CA ALA A 23 21.05 6.35 11.81
C ALA A 23 21.67 7.73 11.60
N GLY A 24 20.87 8.76 11.28
CA GLY A 24 21.34 10.14 11.18
C GLY A 24 21.33 10.74 9.77
N ASN A 25 20.82 10.02 8.76
CA ASN A 25 20.77 10.53 7.39
C ASN A 25 19.48 11.33 7.16
N GLY A 26 19.60 12.68 7.16
CA GLY A 26 18.43 13.56 6.98
C GLY A 26 17.76 13.42 5.63
N ALA A 27 18.51 13.20 4.55
CA ALA A 27 17.95 13.02 3.22
C ALA A 27 17.10 11.75 3.15
N ALA A 28 17.45 10.72 3.89
CA ALA A 28 16.67 9.49 3.96
C ALA A 28 15.30 9.74 4.59
N GLY A 29 15.18 10.71 5.50
CA GLY A 29 13.88 11.08 6.06
C GLY A 29 12.90 11.59 5.02
N THR A 30 13.39 12.39 4.08
CA THR A 30 12.56 12.88 2.97
C THR A 30 12.10 11.73 2.09
N ARG A 31 13.00 10.80 1.78
CA ARG A 31 12.65 9.64 0.96
C ARG A 31 11.68 8.70 1.69
N ALA A 32 11.86 8.52 3.01
CA ALA A 32 10.95 7.73 3.83
C ALA A 32 9.53 8.32 3.82
N ARG A 33 9.42 9.63 3.97
CA ARG A 33 8.12 10.32 3.92
C ARG A 33 7.44 10.15 2.57
N LYS A 34 8.22 10.23 1.48
CA LYS A 34 7.67 10.04 0.13
C LYS A 34 7.16 8.61 -0.03
N ALA A 35 7.91 7.63 0.43
CA ALA A 35 7.47 6.22 0.39
C ALA A 35 6.18 6.03 1.17
N LEU A 36 6.04 6.66 2.33
CA LEU A 36 4.82 6.58 3.13
C LEU A 36 3.62 7.20 2.41
N GLN A 37 3.82 8.28 1.66
CA GLN A 37 2.76 8.88 0.86
C GLN A 37 2.26 7.90 -0.21
N GLU A 38 3.18 7.19 -0.86
CA GLU A 38 2.80 6.19 -1.86
C GLU A 38 2.05 5.02 -1.21
N VAL A 39 2.52 4.57 -0.05
CA VAL A 39 1.84 3.52 0.71
C VAL A 39 0.42 3.96 1.06
N ALA A 40 0.23 5.20 1.51
CA ALA A 40 -1.09 5.71 1.87
C ALA A 40 -2.07 5.69 0.69
N LYS A 41 -1.60 6.09 -0.50
CA LYS A 41 -2.42 6.04 -1.72
C LYS A 41 -2.81 4.61 -2.07
N LEU A 42 -1.84 3.70 -1.98
CA LEU A 42 -2.06 2.29 -2.33
C LEU A 42 -2.94 1.58 -1.30
N VAL A 43 -2.84 1.96 -0.04
CA VAL A 43 -3.73 1.43 1.01
C VAL A 43 -5.17 1.77 0.67
N LYS A 44 -5.44 3.03 0.30
CA LYS A 44 -6.79 3.45 -0.08
C LYS A 44 -7.28 2.69 -1.31
N ALA A 45 -6.43 2.57 -2.32
CA ALA A 45 -6.78 1.84 -3.54
C ALA A 45 -7.09 0.38 -3.24
N ARG A 46 -6.28 -0.28 -2.40
CA ARG A 46 -6.50 -1.68 -2.07
C ARG A 46 -7.77 -1.88 -1.26
N ARG A 47 -8.08 -0.98 -0.35
CA ARG A 47 -9.33 -1.04 0.42
C ARG A 47 -10.53 -0.98 -0.51
N ASN A 48 -10.49 -0.10 -1.51
CA ASN A 48 -11.56 0.02 -2.49
C ASN A 48 -11.69 -1.25 -3.34
N GLU A 49 -10.56 -1.83 -3.76
CA GLU A 49 -10.55 -3.09 -4.53
C GLU A 49 -11.21 -4.21 -3.72
N ILE A 50 -10.86 -4.32 -2.44
CA ILE A 50 -11.43 -5.35 -1.57
C ILE A 50 -12.93 -5.15 -1.41
N THR A 51 -13.37 -3.92 -1.22
CA THR A 51 -14.80 -3.60 -1.10
C THR A 51 -15.55 -3.98 -2.38
N GLU A 52 -15.00 -3.62 -3.54
CA GLU A 52 -15.61 -3.95 -4.82
C GLU A 52 -15.68 -5.47 -5.03
N GLU A 53 -14.62 -6.18 -4.70
CA GLU A 53 -14.59 -7.62 -4.82
C GLU A 53 -15.59 -8.31 -3.88
N LYS A 54 -15.67 -7.82 -2.63
CA LYS A 54 -16.67 -8.34 -1.68
C LYS A 54 -18.08 -8.14 -2.19
N ASN A 55 -18.35 -6.97 -2.75
CA ASN A 55 -19.67 -6.68 -3.32
C ASN A 55 -19.97 -7.57 -4.51
N ALA A 56 -18.99 -7.79 -5.39
CA ALA A 56 -19.13 -8.68 -6.53
C ALA A 56 -19.40 -10.13 -6.10
N ARG A 57 -18.69 -10.61 -5.09
CA ARG A 57 -18.90 -11.96 -4.54
C ARG A 57 -20.29 -12.09 -3.92
N LYS A 58 -20.73 -11.05 -3.21
CA LYS A 58 -22.05 -11.03 -2.58
C LYS A 58 -23.15 -11.08 -3.64
N GLU A 59 -23.02 -10.28 -4.70
CA GLU A 59 -23.97 -10.26 -5.81
C GLU A 59 -24.00 -11.61 -6.54
N ALA A 60 -22.82 -12.18 -6.80
CA ALA A 60 -22.73 -13.49 -7.45
C ALA A 60 -23.35 -14.58 -6.60
N LYS A 61 -23.14 -14.55 -5.30
CA LYS A 61 -23.73 -15.51 -4.38
C LYS A 61 -25.25 -15.37 -4.32
N ALA A 62 -25.75 -14.14 -4.28
CA ALA A 62 -27.19 -13.87 -4.29
C ALA A 62 -27.83 -14.31 -5.60
N ALA A 63 -27.15 -14.05 -6.72
CA ALA A 63 -27.65 -14.46 -8.05
C ALA A 63 -27.61 -15.97 -8.24
N GLY A 64 -26.69 -16.64 -7.56
CA GLY A 64 -26.54 -18.10 -7.65
C GLY A 64 -27.58 -18.89 -6.88
N LYS A 65 -28.41 -18.23 -6.13
CA LYS A 65 -29.53 -18.86 -5.43
C LYS A 65 -30.79 -18.78 -6.30
#